data_874e060617da76a1a4ecf65a8aa8fac0
#
_entry.id   874e060617da76a1a4ecf65a8aa8fac0
#
_cell.length_a   1.000
_cell.length_b   1.000
_cell.length_c   1.000
_cell.angle_alpha   90.00
_cell.angle_beta   90.00
_cell.angle_gamma   90.00
#
_symmetry.space_group_name_H-M   'P 1'
#
loop_
_entity.id
_entity.type
_entity.pdbx_description
1 polymer ?
#
loop_
_entity_poly.entity_id
_entity_poly.type
_entity_poly.pdbx_seq_one_letter_code
_entity_poly.pdbx_strand_id
1 'polypeptide(L)'
;MADKIYLRPLGIIRGQCAQQAVDEGIALRLCSGPAAFLAGELIEGEPGKAKRVVARAATLAAIGEPAIAALLERIAAPRPPVAGLDMRDTLIMGVLNVTPDSFSDGGEHFAPAEAVAHARRMIEEGAAIIDVGGESTRPGAGEVPLAEEETRVIPVVQALRELKAPVSIDTRKARIMSEAAAAGAAIINDVSALTFDRDSLATAARLQLPTVLMHALGTPERMQDDPRYEDVLLEIYDFLEARIEAAVAAGLPRERLIVDPGIGFGKTLEHNLALMEGLSLFHGLGVPVLVGASRKSFIARVTGEADVKRRDFGSVAAAIAAAAQGVQIVRVHNVAATRQGLRVWQAAMSGQSRE
;
A
#
# COMPACT_ATOMS: atom_id res chain seq x y z
N MET A 1 -16.21 -22.44 17.20
CA MET A 1 -14.89 -21.88 16.85
C MET A 1 -14.70 -20.69 17.76
N ALA A 2 -13.49 -20.38 18.22
CA ALA A 2 -13.25 -19.14 18.95
C ALA A 2 -13.52 -17.96 17.98
N ASP A 3 -14.13 -16.88 18.49
CA ASP A 3 -14.37 -15.68 17.70
C ASP A 3 -13.03 -15.10 17.22
N LYS A 4 -13.00 -14.60 15.97
CA LYS A 4 -11.80 -13.96 15.42
C LYS A 4 -11.55 -12.65 16.14
N ILE A 5 -10.28 -12.38 16.44
CA ILE A 5 -9.84 -11.18 17.15
C ILE A 5 -8.99 -10.32 16.21
N TYR A 6 -9.27 -9.02 16.21
CA TYR A 6 -8.48 -8.00 15.50
C TYR A 6 -8.08 -6.92 16.49
N LEU A 7 -6.97 -6.23 16.21
CA LEU A 7 -6.49 -5.13 17.04
C LEU A 7 -6.08 -3.95 16.16
N ARG A 8 -6.76 -2.82 16.36
CA ARG A 8 -6.46 -1.56 15.67
C ARG A 8 -5.72 -0.60 16.60
N PRO A 9 -4.44 -0.27 16.35
CA PRO A 9 -3.71 0.77 17.08
C PRO A 9 -4.39 2.13 16.98
N LEU A 10 -4.51 2.83 18.12
CA LEU A 10 -5.12 4.14 18.26
C LEU A 10 -4.19 5.10 19.01
N GLY A 11 -4.38 6.43 18.80
CA GLY A 11 -3.58 7.43 19.48
C GLY A 11 -2.10 7.31 19.11
N ILE A 12 -1.78 7.23 17.82
CA ILE A 12 -0.41 7.07 17.33
C ILE A 12 0.36 8.37 17.53
N ILE A 13 1.44 8.29 18.29
CA ILE A 13 2.37 9.38 18.60
C ILE A 13 3.75 9.11 17.99
N ARG A 14 4.58 10.16 17.85
CA ARG A 14 5.90 10.09 17.22
C ARG A 14 6.94 10.92 17.98
N GLY A 15 8.22 10.76 17.61
CA GLY A 15 9.31 11.56 18.16
C GLY A 15 9.66 11.22 19.60
N GLN A 16 10.17 12.19 20.35
CA GLN A 16 10.62 11.98 21.74
C GLN A 16 9.48 11.55 22.67
N CYS A 17 8.26 12.10 22.49
CA CYS A 17 7.09 11.69 23.27
C CYS A 17 6.77 10.19 23.07
N ALA A 18 6.92 9.66 21.85
CA ALA A 18 6.70 8.24 21.60
C ALA A 18 7.76 7.38 22.30
N GLN A 19 9.03 7.79 22.25
CA GLN A 19 10.11 7.08 22.95
C GLN A 19 9.86 7.06 24.45
N GLN A 20 9.60 8.22 25.05
CA GLN A 20 9.36 8.34 26.48
C GLN A 20 8.14 7.51 26.92
N ALA A 21 7.02 7.59 26.20
CA ALA A 21 5.82 6.84 26.53
C ALA A 21 6.03 5.30 26.44
N VAL A 22 6.92 4.84 25.54
CA VAL A 22 7.30 3.41 25.47
C VAL A 22 8.19 3.03 26.66
N ASP A 23 9.18 3.86 27.00
CA ASP A 23 10.12 3.61 28.12
C ASP A 23 9.39 3.59 29.47
N GLU A 24 8.31 4.37 29.60
CA GLU A 24 7.41 4.41 30.76
C GLU A 24 6.33 3.32 30.74
N GLY A 25 6.26 2.48 29.69
CA GLY A 25 5.25 1.43 29.55
C GLY A 25 3.83 1.93 29.28
N ILE A 26 3.66 3.20 28.90
CA ILE A 26 2.36 3.84 28.59
C ILE A 26 1.91 3.50 27.16
N ALA A 27 2.86 3.40 26.23
CA ALA A 27 2.64 3.12 24.80
C ALA A 27 3.37 1.86 24.34
N LEU A 28 2.91 1.29 23.23
CA LEU A 28 3.57 0.18 22.54
C LEU A 28 4.13 0.66 21.19
N ARG A 29 5.29 0.10 20.79
CA ARG A 29 5.90 0.41 19.48
C ARG A 29 4.99 0.01 18.34
N LEU A 30 5.00 0.81 17.29
CA LEU A 30 4.37 0.49 16.02
C LEU A 30 5.45 0.17 15.00
N CYS A 31 5.48 -1.07 14.49
CA CYS A 31 6.39 -1.57 13.45
C CYS A 31 7.88 -1.36 13.77
N SER A 32 8.27 -1.29 15.04
CA SER A 32 9.62 -0.91 15.52
C SER A 32 10.16 0.38 14.90
N GLY A 33 9.27 1.20 14.36
CA GLY A 33 9.59 2.52 13.79
C GLY A 33 9.59 3.64 14.83
N PRO A 34 9.60 4.90 14.38
CA PRO A 34 9.59 6.09 15.26
C PRO A 34 8.21 6.36 15.89
N ALA A 35 7.20 5.55 15.59
CA ALA A 35 5.84 5.70 16.09
C ALA A 35 5.55 4.71 17.23
N ALA A 36 4.63 5.12 18.12
CA ALA A 36 4.04 4.29 19.16
C ALA A 36 2.56 4.59 19.29
N PHE A 37 1.77 3.66 19.84
CA PHE A 37 0.34 3.84 20.04
C PHE A 37 -0.03 3.76 21.52
N LEU A 38 -0.97 4.63 21.94
CA LEU A 38 -1.39 4.79 23.34
C LEU A 38 -2.55 3.88 23.72
N ALA A 39 -3.36 3.48 22.74
CA ALA A 39 -4.54 2.64 22.91
C ALA A 39 -4.73 1.74 21.70
N GLY A 40 -5.58 0.73 21.85
CA GLY A 40 -6.03 -0.10 20.74
C GLY A 40 -7.53 -0.38 20.85
N GLU A 41 -8.17 -0.50 19.70
CA GLU A 41 -9.52 -1.04 19.58
C GLU A 41 -9.41 -2.54 19.37
N LEU A 42 -9.82 -3.29 20.38
CA LEU A 42 -9.99 -4.74 20.30
C LEU A 42 -11.34 -5.02 19.65
N ILE A 43 -11.33 -5.82 18.59
CA ILE A 43 -12.52 -6.15 17.81
C ILE A 43 -12.66 -7.68 17.83
N GLU A 44 -13.80 -8.19 18.27
CA GLU A 44 -14.05 -9.63 18.46
C GLU A 44 -15.34 -10.03 17.75
N GLY A 45 -15.27 -11.01 16.88
CA GLY A 45 -16.40 -11.56 16.15
C GLY A 45 -16.27 -11.44 14.64
N GLU A 46 -17.40 -11.68 13.94
CA GLU A 46 -17.50 -11.64 12.48
C GLU A 46 -17.83 -10.23 11.97
N PRO A 47 -17.48 -9.89 10.71
CA PRO A 47 -17.92 -8.66 10.07
C PRO A 47 -19.41 -8.38 10.27
N GLY A 48 -19.77 -7.11 10.52
CA GLY A 48 -21.16 -6.68 10.76
C GLY A 48 -21.72 -7.02 12.15
N LYS A 49 -21.10 -7.91 12.92
CA LYS A 49 -21.56 -8.34 14.28
C LYS A 49 -20.48 -8.19 15.34
N ALA A 50 -19.29 -7.77 14.99
CA ALA A 50 -18.15 -7.71 15.89
C ALA A 50 -18.36 -6.71 17.03
N LYS A 51 -17.98 -7.12 18.22
CA LYS A 51 -17.90 -6.24 19.40
C LYS A 51 -16.60 -5.47 19.38
N ARG A 52 -16.66 -4.19 19.77
CA ARG A 52 -15.51 -3.29 19.74
C ARG A 52 -15.30 -2.67 21.12
N VAL A 53 -14.08 -2.76 21.63
CA VAL A 53 -13.69 -2.21 22.95
C VAL A 53 -12.37 -1.46 22.81
N VAL A 54 -12.32 -0.23 23.25
CA VAL A 54 -11.08 0.54 23.30
C VAL A 54 -10.43 0.37 24.67
N ALA A 55 -9.15 0.00 24.66
CA ALA A 55 -8.36 -0.16 25.87
C ALA A 55 -6.99 0.53 25.71
N ARG A 56 -6.36 0.90 26.84
CA ARG A 56 -4.98 1.44 26.83
C ARG A 56 -4.00 0.37 26.37
N ALA A 57 -2.94 0.78 25.69
CA ALA A 57 -1.90 -0.12 25.20
C ALA A 57 -1.31 -0.99 26.32
N ALA A 58 -1.02 -0.41 27.47
CA ALA A 58 -0.55 -1.13 28.66
C ALA A 58 -1.57 -2.18 29.17
N THR A 59 -2.88 -1.88 29.12
CA THR A 59 -3.93 -2.84 29.50
C THR A 59 -3.99 -4.00 28.53
N LEU A 60 -3.91 -3.73 27.21
CA LEU A 60 -3.89 -4.78 26.19
C LEU A 60 -2.69 -5.71 26.34
N ALA A 61 -1.50 -5.17 26.64
CA ALA A 61 -0.30 -5.98 26.91
C ALA A 61 -0.43 -6.87 28.16
N ALA A 62 -1.26 -6.48 29.13
CA ALA A 62 -1.46 -7.22 30.38
C ALA A 62 -2.57 -8.29 30.30
N ILE A 63 -3.38 -8.36 29.24
CA ILE A 63 -4.49 -9.32 29.11
C ILE A 63 -3.99 -10.77 29.15
N GLY A 64 -2.80 -11.04 28.58
CA GLY A 64 -2.19 -12.38 28.60
C GLY A 64 -2.87 -13.41 27.69
N GLU A 65 -3.89 -13.02 26.91
CA GLU A 65 -4.53 -13.89 25.94
C GLU A 65 -3.61 -14.13 24.74
N PRO A 66 -3.32 -15.39 24.36
CA PRO A 66 -2.36 -15.72 23.30
C PRO A 66 -2.65 -15.04 21.95
N ALA A 67 -3.92 -14.94 21.57
CA ALA A 67 -4.32 -14.29 20.30
C ALA A 67 -4.01 -12.79 20.30
N ILE A 68 -4.27 -12.10 21.41
CA ILE A 68 -3.96 -10.67 21.58
C ILE A 68 -2.44 -10.46 21.63
N ALA A 69 -1.72 -11.31 22.36
CA ALA A 69 -0.26 -11.26 22.44
C ALA A 69 0.39 -11.41 21.05
N ALA A 70 -0.07 -12.37 20.24
CA ALA A 70 0.40 -12.57 18.88
C ALA A 70 0.09 -11.38 17.94
N LEU A 71 -1.06 -10.73 18.12
CA LEU A 71 -1.40 -9.50 17.37
C LEU A 71 -0.49 -8.34 17.76
N LEU A 72 -0.26 -8.14 19.06
CA LEU A 72 0.63 -7.11 19.59
C LEU A 72 2.07 -7.31 19.10
N GLU A 73 2.56 -8.55 19.11
CA GLU A 73 3.87 -8.90 18.57
C GLU A 73 3.98 -8.56 17.09
N ARG A 74 3.00 -8.98 16.27
CA ARG A 74 2.96 -8.64 14.83
C ARG A 74 2.90 -7.14 14.57
N ILE A 75 2.12 -6.39 15.36
CA ILE A 75 2.00 -4.94 15.24
C ILE A 75 3.32 -4.25 15.61
N ALA A 76 4.00 -4.70 16.66
CA ALA A 76 5.25 -4.10 17.14
C ALA A 76 6.48 -4.53 16.34
N ALA A 77 6.48 -5.72 15.72
CA ALA A 77 7.62 -6.26 15.00
C ALA A 77 8.13 -5.33 13.88
N PRO A 78 9.45 -5.26 13.67
CA PRO A 78 10.01 -4.51 12.57
C PRO A 78 9.51 -5.07 11.24
N ARG A 79 9.26 -4.16 10.30
CA ARG A 79 8.91 -4.60 8.94
C ARG A 79 10.18 -4.99 8.19
N PRO A 80 10.16 -6.13 7.48
CA PRO A 80 11.29 -6.53 6.66
C PRO A 80 11.58 -5.49 5.56
N PRO A 81 12.85 -5.34 5.13
CA PRO A 81 13.16 -4.43 4.04
C PRO A 81 12.53 -4.92 2.73
N VAL A 82 12.01 -3.98 1.93
CA VAL A 82 11.42 -4.23 0.60
C VAL A 82 12.44 -3.83 -0.46
N ALA A 83 12.90 -4.77 -1.28
CA ALA A 83 13.93 -4.54 -2.31
C ALA A 83 15.15 -3.76 -1.77
N GLY A 84 15.59 -4.06 -0.54
CA GLY A 84 16.71 -3.40 0.13
C GLY A 84 16.36 -2.07 0.82
N LEU A 85 15.12 -1.59 0.71
CA LEU A 85 14.67 -0.34 1.33
C LEU A 85 14.18 -0.57 2.76
N ASP A 86 14.58 0.31 3.68
CA ASP A 86 14.15 0.30 5.07
C ASP A 86 12.69 0.77 5.20
N MET A 87 11.86 0.02 5.93
CA MET A 87 10.42 0.27 6.11
C MET A 87 10.10 1.04 7.42
N ARG A 88 11.08 1.59 8.12
CA ARG A 88 10.85 2.33 9.38
C ARG A 88 10.15 3.67 9.17
N ASP A 89 10.41 4.33 8.05
CA ASP A 89 9.75 5.57 7.63
C ASP A 89 8.86 5.34 6.40
N THR A 90 7.89 6.22 6.18
CA THR A 90 7.03 6.13 5.00
C THR A 90 7.80 6.48 3.73
N LEU A 91 7.85 5.55 2.79
CA LEU A 91 8.47 5.68 1.48
C LEU A 91 7.48 6.14 0.43
N ILE A 92 7.98 6.81 -0.60
CA ILE A 92 7.19 7.26 -1.74
C ILE A 92 7.43 6.32 -2.92
N MET A 93 6.37 5.72 -3.44
CA MET A 93 6.34 4.97 -4.69
C MET A 93 5.73 5.86 -5.76
N GLY A 94 6.53 6.27 -6.75
CA GLY A 94 6.08 7.11 -7.87
C GLY A 94 5.43 6.29 -8.96
N VAL A 95 4.24 6.70 -9.43
CA VAL A 95 3.48 6.04 -10.49
C VAL A 95 4.01 6.42 -11.87
N LEU A 96 4.45 5.46 -12.65
CA LEU A 96 4.87 5.62 -14.04
C LEU A 96 3.94 4.82 -14.97
N ASN A 97 2.87 5.47 -15.44
CA ASN A 97 1.94 4.85 -16.39
C ASN A 97 2.52 4.91 -17.81
N VAL A 98 2.57 3.74 -18.45
CA VAL A 98 3.02 3.54 -19.82
C VAL A 98 1.81 3.21 -20.69
N THR A 99 0.87 4.15 -20.74
CA THR A 99 -0.35 4.03 -21.54
C THR A 99 -0.35 5.09 -22.66
N PRO A 100 -1.03 4.86 -23.81
CA PRO A 100 -1.07 5.81 -24.93
C PRO A 100 -1.45 7.24 -24.50
N ASP A 101 -2.37 7.36 -23.53
CA ASP A 101 -2.84 8.66 -23.05
C ASP A 101 -1.86 9.38 -22.12
N SER A 102 -0.85 8.67 -21.62
CA SER A 102 0.09 9.23 -20.62
C SER A 102 1.14 10.13 -21.24
N PHE A 103 1.31 10.09 -22.58
CA PHE A 103 2.35 10.80 -23.31
C PHE A 103 1.79 11.40 -24.61
N SER A 104 0.64 12.07 -24.54
CA SER A 104 -0.23 12.48 -25.64
C SER A 104 0.24 13.69 -26.47
N ASP A 105 1.52 13.96 -26.61
CA ASP A 105 2.02 14.98 -27.53
C ASP A 105 2.48 14.42 -28.88
N GLY A 106 1.74 13.44 -29.44
CA GLY A 106 1.73 13.20 -30.88
C GLY A 106 2.64 12.11 -31.43
N GLY A 107 2.64 10.89 -30.89
CA GLY A 107 3.35 9.80 -31.56
C GLY A 107 2.82 8.41 -31.23
N GLU A 108 2.61 7.58 -32.24
CA GLU A 108 2.24 6.15 -32.11
C GLU A 108 3.33 5.29 -31.44
N HIS A 109 4.48 5.87 -31.05
CA HIS A 109 5.61 5.17 -30.44
C HIS A 109 5.99 5.85 -29.12
N PHE A 110 5.63 5.19 -28.04
CA PHE A 110 6.15 5.51 -26.70
C PHE A 110 7.69 5.36 -26.72
N ALA A 111 8.41 6.46 -26.49
CA ALA A 111 9.86 6.39 -26.40
C ALA A 111 10.28 6.03 -24.96
N PRO A 112 10.95 4.89 -24.72
CA PRO A 112 11.48 4.53 -23.39
C PRO A 112 12.31 5.67 -22.76
N ALA A 113 12.92 6.54 -23.58
CA ALA A 113 13.69 7.68 -23.13
C ALA A 113 12.86 8.69 -22.30
N GLU A 114 11.60 8.94 -22.66
CA GLU A 114 10.71 9.83 -21.91
C GLU A 114 10.32 9.24 -20.55
N ALA A 115 10.04 7.93 -20.52
CA ALA A 115 9.79 7.21 -19.27
C ALA A 115 11.00 7.28 -18.34
N VAL A 116 12.20 7.06 -18.87
CA VAL A 116 13.47 7.19 -18.12
C VAL A 116 13.65 8.61 -17.59
N ALA A 117 13.42 9.63 -18.43
CA ALA A 117 13.52 11.01 -18.00
C ALA A 117 12.51 11.35 -16.89
N HIS A 118 11.27 10.84 -16.99
CA HIS A 118 10.26 11.00 -15.95
C HIS A 118 10.63 10.26 -14.67
N ALA A 119 11.07 9.02 -14.76
CA ALA A 119 11.52 8.25 -13.59
C ALA A 119 12.71 8.91 -12.88
N ARG A 120 13.68 9.45 -13.62
CA ARG A 120 14.80 10.24 -13.06
C ARG A 120 14.31 11.44 -12.27
N ARG A 121 13.39 12.23 -12.82
CA ARG A 121 12.77 13.35 -12.11
C ARG A 121 12.09 12.89 -10.83
N MET A 122 11.28 11.84 -10.88
CA MET A 122 10.63 11.31 -9.67
C MET A 122 11.64 10.88 -8.59
N ILE A 123 12.77 10.29 -8.98
CA ILE A 123 13.83 9.90 -8.05
C ILE A 123 14.49 11.14 -7.43
N GLU A 124 14.80 12.16 -8.23
CA GLU A 124 15.32 13.44 -7.75
C GLU A 124 14.33 14.15 -6.82
N GLU A 125 13.04 14.06 -7.10
CA GLU A 125 11.97 14.56 -6.27
C GLU A 125 11.77 13.73 -4.97
N GLY A 126 12.34 12.52 -4.90
CA GLY A 126 12.38 11.68 -3.69
C GLY A 126 11.53 10.43 -3.74
N ALA A 127 11.17 9.92 -4.91
CA ALA A 127 10.64 8.58 -5.03
C ALA A 127 11.69 7.55 -4.63
N ALA A 128 11.32 6.64 -3.74
CA ALA A 128 12.13 5.51 -3.33
C ALA A 128 11.92 4.28 -4.24
N ILE A 129 10.76 4.20 -4.89
CA ILE A 129 10.33 3.12 -5.78
C ILE A 129 9.67 3.75 -7.00
N ILE A 130 9.92 3.20 -8.20
CA ILE A 130 9.20 3.56 -9.44
C ILE A 130 8.29 2.40 -9.82
N ASP A 131 6.99 2.65 -9.91
CA ASP A 131 5.98 1.65 -10.22
C ASP A 131 5.49 1.79 -11.66
N VAL A 132 5.86 0.84 -12.51
CA VAL A 132 5.61 0.84 -13.96
C VAL A 132 4.34 0.05 -14.25
N GLY A 133 3.34 0.68 -14.86
CA GLY A 133 2.09 0.02 -15.27
C GLY A 133 1.75 0.25 -16.73
N GLY A 134 1.45 -0.83 -17.46
CA GLY A 134 1.06 -0.81 -18.89
C GLY A 134 -0.44 -0.92 -19.11
N GLU A 135 -1.19 -1.29 -18.07
CA GLU A 135 -2.64 -1.43 -18.09
C GLU A 135 -3.29 -0.41 -17.14
N SER A 136 -4.31 0.28 -17.61
CA SER A 136 -5.10 1.15 -16.73
C SER A 136 -6.05 0.30 -15.88
N THR A 137 -5.92 0.37 -14.56
CA THR A 137 -6.84 -0.28 -13.61
C THR A 137 -7.90 0.68 -13.08
N ARG A 138 -8.12 1.83 -13.74
CA ARG A 138 -9.18 2.80 -13.38
C ARG A 138 -10.57 2.19 -13.62
N PRO A 139 -11.59 2.64 -12.87
CA PRO A 139 -12.96 2.22 -13.14
C PRO A 139 -13.35 2.41 -14.61
N GLY A 140 -13.90 1.36 -15.23
CA GLY A 140 -14.31 1.37 -16.63
C GLY A 140 -13.20 1.09 -17.65
N ALA A 141 -11.97 0.87 -17.21
CA ALA A 141 -10.90 0.50 -18.14
C ALA A 141 -11.04 -0.95 -18.60
N GLY A 142 -10.94 -1.17 -19.91
CA GLY A 142 -10.90 -2.50 -20.50
C GLY A 142 -9.54 -3.19 -20.27
N GLU A 143 -9.54 -4.51 -20.39
CA GLU A 143 -8.32 -5.31 -20.30
C GLU A 143 -7.40 -5.05 -21.52
N VAL A 144 -6.11 -4.83 -21.25
CA VAL A 144 -5.08 -4.70 -22.30
C VAL A 144 -4.60 -6.09 -22.70
N PRO A 145 -4.54 -6.42 -24.02
CA PRO A 145 -3.99 -7.68 -24.48
C PRO A 145 -2.54 -7.90 -23.99
N LEU A 146 -2.21 -9.16 -23.66
CA LEU A 146 -0.90 -9.52 -23.12
C LEU A 146 0.28 -8.98 -23.94
N ALA A 147 0.26 -9.20 -25.26
CA ALA A 147 1.33 -8.76 -26.16
C ALA A 147 1.48 -7.23 -26.21
N GLU A 148 0.38 -6.50 -26.05
CA GLU A 148 0.39 -5.04 -26.01
C GLU A 148 0.98 -4.53 -24.69
N GLU A 149 0.58 -5.09 -23.56
CA GLU A 149 1.18 -4.76 -22.26
C GLU A 149 2.67 -5.04 -22.22
N GLU A 150 3.08 -6.22 -22.72
CA GLU A 150 4.49 -6.62 -22.86
C GLU A 150 5.31 -5.57 -23.63
N THR A 151 4.80 -5.17 -24.81
CA THR A 151 5.45 -4.16 -25.66
C THR A 151 5.59 -2.81 -24.97
N ARG A 152 4.63 -2.44 -24.12
CA ARG A 152 4.64 -1.17 -23.38
C ARG A 152 5.66 -1.20 -22.24
N VAL A 153 5.62 -2.23 -21.37
CA VAL A 153 6.30 -2.17 -20.06
C VAL A 153 7.72 -2.73 -20.10
N ILE A 154 7.98 -3.80 -20.85
CA ILE A 154 9.28 -4.49 -20.78
C ILE A 154 10.45 -3.62 -21.24
N PRO A 155 10.37 -2.87 -22.37
CA PRO A 155 11.44 -1.96 -22.77
C PRO A 155 11.68 -0.84 -21.74
N VAL A 156 10.63 -0.38 -21.05
CA VAL A 156 10.74 0.64 -20.00
C VAL A 156 11.43 0.08 -18.78
N VAL A 157 10.99 -1.07 -18.26
CA VAL A 157 11.64 -1.74 -17.13
C VAL A 157 13.12 -1.97 -17.40
N GLN A 158 13.46 -2.45 -18.59
CA GLN A 158 14.85 -2.66 -19.00
C GLN A 158 15.66 -1.37 -19.01
N ALA A 159 15.09 -0.27 -19.52
CA ALA A 159 15.74 1.04 -19.55
C ALA A 159 15.91 1.68 -18.16
N LEU A 160 15.03 1.33 -17.20
CA LEU A 160 15.09 1.81 -15.82
C LEU A 160 16.09 1.02 -14.94
N ARG A 161 16.59 -0.12 -15.40
CA ARG A 161 17.47 -1.02 -14.63
C ARG A 161 18.72 -0.34 -14.06
N GLU A 162 19.25 0.66 -14.76
CA GLU A 162 20.45 1.41 -14.34
C GLU A 162 20.15 2.51 -13.32
N LEU A 163 18.87 2.74 -12.98
CA LEU A 163 18.50 3.72 -11.97
C LEU A 163 18.72 3.18 -10.56
N LYS A 164 18.97 4.07 -9.61
CA LYS A 164 19.23 3.68 -8.20
C LYS A 164 17.99 3.19 -7.45
N ALA A 165 16.79 3.57 -7.90
CA ALA A 165 15.55 3.16 -7.26
C ALA A 165 15.09 1.79 -7.80
N PRO A 166 14.62 0.86 -6.97
CA PRO A 166 14.01 -0.38 -7.43
C PRO A 166 12.76 -0.09 -8.27
N VAL A 167 12.60 -0.88 -9.32
CA VAL A 167 11.46 -0.84 -10.22
C VAL A 167 10.42 -1.86 -9.76
N SER A 168 9.19 -1.41 -9.61
CA SER A 168 8.00 -2.23 -9.40
C SER A 168 7.26 -2.39 -10.72
N ILE A 169 6.71 -3.57 -10.99
CA ILE A 169 5.82 -3.84 -12.12
C ILE A 169 4.38 -3.99 -11.66
N ASP A 170 3.50 -3.05 -12.08
CA ASP A 170 2.06 -3.09 -11.83
C ASP A 170 1.39 -3.92 -12.92
N THR A 171 1.13 -5.20 -12.63
CA THR A 171 0.50 -6.15 -13.55
C THR A 171 -0.20 -7.29 -12.83
N ARG A 172 -1.26 -7.82 -13.46
CA ARG A 172 -2.01 -9.00 -13.00
C ARG A 172 -1.62 -10.29 -13.72
N LYS A 173 -0.73 -10.20 -14.74
CA LYS A 173 -0.44 -11.30 -15.68
C LYS A 173 0.90 -11.96 -15.36
N ALA A 174 0.89 -13.26 -15.12
CA ALA A 174 2.04 -14.06 -14.71
C ALA A 174 3.22 -13.96 -15.71
N ARG A 175 2.94 -13.90 -17.02
CA ARG A 175 3.96 -13.76 -18.05
C ARG A 175 4.66 -12.41 -17.94
N ILE A 176 3.92 -11.30 -17.77
CA ILE A 176 4.49 -9.95 -17.58
C ILE A 176 5.36 -9.92 -16.32
N MET A 177 4.89 -10.51 -15.19
CA MET A 177 5.70 -10.64 -13.97
C MET A 177 7.04 -11.29 -14.25
N SER A 178 7.06 -12.40 -15.01
CA SER A 178 8.28 -13.15 -15.33
C SER A 178 9.23 -12.36 -16.23
N GLU A 179 8.72 -11.72 -17.27
CA GLU A 179 9.52 -10.95 -18.23
C GLU A 179 10.03 -9.64 -17.63
N ALA A 180 9.21 -8.95 -16.82
CA ALA A 180 9.64 -7.77 -16.10
C ALA A 180 10.73 -8.08 -15.06
N ALA A 181 10.61 -9.21 -14.35
CA ALA A 181 11.67 -9.67 -13.45
C ALA A 181 12.98 -9.95 -14.18
N ALA A 182 12.93 -10.60 -15.35
CA ALA A 182 14.09 -10.83 -16.21
C ALA A 182 14.68 -9.51 -16.76
N ALA A 183 13.84 -8.50 -17.01
CA ALA A 183 14.24 -7.16 -17.43
C ALA A 183 14.81 -6.29 -16.30
N GLY A 184 14.66 -6.69 -15.03
CA GLY A 184 15.23 -5.99 -13.86
C GLY A 184 14.21 -5.42 -12.87
N ALA A 185 12.93 -5.75 -12.99
CA ALA A 185 11.95 -5.41 -11.95
C ALA A 185 12.31 -6.11 -10.63
N ALA A 186 12.23 -5.37 -9.54
CA ALA A 186 12.59 -5.81 -8.19
C ALA A 186 11.37 -6.03 -7.27
N ILE A 187 10.17 -5.62 -7.68
CA ILE A 187 8.91 -5.72 -6.93
C ILE A 187 7.80 -6.10 -7.91
N ILE A 188 6.89 -6.99 -7.50
CA ILE A 188 5.64 -7.27 -8.19
C ILE A 188 4.52 -6.51 -7.47
N ASN A 189 3.72 -5.73 -8.21
CA ASN A 189 2.54 -5.06 -7.69
C ASN A 189 1.31 -5.60 -8.41
N ASP A 190 0.53 -6.47 -7.73
CA ASP A 190 -0.65 -7.09 -8.32
C ASP A 190 -1.93 -6.62 -7.62
N VAL A 191 -2.70 -5.79 -8.33
CA VAL A 191 -3.98 -5.25 -7.86
C VAL A 191 -5.08 -6.30 -7.65
N SER A 192 -4.84 -7.55 -8.05
CA SER A 192 -5.75 -8.68 -7.85
C SER A 192 -5.30 -9.65 -6.74
N ALA A 193 -4.20 -9.36 -6.04
CA ALA A 193 -3.61 -10.25 -5.04
C ALA A 193 -3.34 -11.67 -5.56
N LEU A 194 -2.81 -11.78 -6.78
CA LEU A 194 -2.46 -13.04 -7.47
C LEU A 194 -3.67 -13.95 -7.73
N THR A 195 -4.84 -13.37 -8.04
CA THR A 195 -6.06 -14.14 -8.33
C THR A 195 -6.57 -14.02 -9.76
N PHE A 196 -6.11 -13.01 -10.51
CA PHE A 196 -6.58 -12.77 -11.88
C PHE A 196 -6.06 -13.82 -12.86
N ASP A 197 -4.75 -14.03 -12.92
CA ASP A 197 -4.13 -15.06 -13.74
C ASP A 197 -3.85 -16.30 -12.88
N ARG A 198 -4.31 -17.47 -13.32
CA ARG A 198 -4.14 -18.74 -12.59
C ARG A 198 -2.69 -19.09 -12.26
N ASP A 199 -1.74 -18.58 -13.06
CA ASP A 199 -0.32 -18.88 -12.94
C ASP A 199 0.43 -17.81 -12.11
N SER A 200 -0.24 -16.68 -11.73
CA SER A 200 0.38 -15.57 -11.00
C SER A 200 0.96 -15.99 -9.65
N LEU A 201 0.22 -16.78 -8.87
CA LEU A 201 0.65 -17.22 -7.55
C LEU A 201 1.94 -18.09 -7.62
N ALA A 202 1.94 -19.07 -8.52
CA ALA A 202 3.11 -19.93 -8.74
C ALA A 202 4.30 -19.16 -9.31
N THR A 203 4.02 -18.17 -10.16
CA THR A 203 5.05 -17.31 -10.75
C THR A 203 5.69 -16.40 -9.68
N ALA A 204 4.90 -15.73 -8.84
CA ALA A 204 5.42 -14.90 -7.75
C ALA A 204 6.26 -15.75 -6.77
N ALA A 205 5.76 -16.95 -6.41
CA ALA A 205 6.50 -17.88 -5.56
C ALA A 205 7.83 -18.32 -6.18
N ARG A 206 7.88 -18.58 -7.48
CA ARG A 206 9.13 -18.93 -8.20
C ARG A 206 10.10 -17.77 -8.30
N LEU A 207 9.61 -16.54 -8.52
CA LEU A 207 10.43 -15.35 -8.70
C LEU A 207 11.03 -14.86 -7.38
N GLN A 208 10.39 -15.13 -6.24
CA GLN A 208 10.86 -14.74 -4.92
C GLN A 208 11.07 -13.22 -4.77
N LEU A 209 10.38 -12.39 -5.55
CA LEU A 209 10.43 -10.94 -5.43
C LEU A 209 9.44 -10.45 -4.35
N PRO A 210 9.71 -9.32 -3.69
CA PRO A 210 8.70 -8.62 -2.92
C PRO A 210 7.43 -8.42 -3.73
N THR A 211 6.26 -8.78 -3.15
CA THR A 211 5.00 -8.81 -3.88
C THR A 211 3.91 -8.08 -3.11
N VAL A 212 3.26 -7.13 -3.76
CA VAL A 212 2.10 -6.40 -3.22
C VAL A 212 0.83 -7.20 -3.53
N LEU A 213 0.07 -7.48 -2.48
CA LEU A 213 -1.25 -8.10 -2.53
C LEU A 213 -2.30 -7.04 -2.26
N MET A 214 -3.05 -6.62 -3.28
CA MET A 214 -4.07 -5.58 -3.10
C MET A 214 -5.49 -6.18 -3.13
N HIS A 215 -6.37 -5.64 -2.30
CA HIS A 215 -7.80 -5.96 -2.35
C HIS A 215 -8.53 -5.13 -3.41
N ALA A 216 -9.18 -5.82 -4.36
CA ALA A 216 -10.15 -5.25 -5.29
C ALA A 216 -11.42 -6.11 -5.33
N LEU A 217 -12.59 -5.48 -5.40
CA LEU A 217 -13.86 -6.19 -5.57
C LEU A 217 -14.25 -6.20 -7.04
N GLY A 218 -14.28 -7.38 -7.67
CA GLY A 218 -14.64 -7.52 -9.08
C GLY A 218 -13.53 -7.08 -10.05
N THR A 219 -13.92 -6.82 -11.30
CA THR A 219 -13.01 -6.36 -12.36
C THR A 219 -13.04 -4.82 -12.46
N PRO A 220 -11.99 -4.16 -12.99
CA PRO A 220 -11.99 -2.70 -13.18
C PRO A 220 -13.23 -2.18 -13.92
N GLU A 221 -13.78 -2.94 -14.85
CA GLU A 221 -14.98 -2.55 -15.62
C GLU A 221 -16.23 -2.44 -14.75
N ARG A 222 -16.39 -3.33 -13.76
CA ARG A 222 -17.64 -3.51 -12.99
C ARG A 222 -17.50 -3.28 -11.50
N MET A 223 -16.30 -3.03 -10.99
CA MET A 223 -16.03 -2.94 -9.55
C MET A 223 -16.81 -1.83 -8.81
N GLN A 224 -17.37 -0.86 -9.54
CA GLN A 224 -18.14 0.26 -8.97
C GLN A 224 -19.66 0.09 -9.09
N ASP A 225 -20.16 -1.02 -9.67
CA ASP A 225 -21.60 -1.17 -9.97
C ASP A 225 -22.46 -1.27 -8.72
N ASP A 226 -22.02 -1.92 -7.66
CA ASP A 226 -22.71 -1.97 -6.36
C ASP A 226 -21.79 -2.64 -5.30
N PRO A 227 -20.72 -1.99 -4.86
CA PRO A 227 -19.83 -2.59 -3.87
C PRO A 227 -20.50 -2.64 -2.50
N ARG A 228 -20.65 -3.83 -1.93
CA ARG A 228 -21.26 -4.07 -0.62
C ARG A 228 -20.32 -4.74 0.32
N TYR A 229 -20.29 -4.27 1.58
CA TYR A 229 -19.58 -4.84 2.72
C TYR A 229 -20.46 -4.71 3.95
N GLU A 230 -20.43 -5.69 4.84
CA GLU A 230 -21.01 -5.58 6.17
C GLU A 230 -20.07 -4.80 7.11
N ASP A 231 -18.76 -5.07 7.00
CA ASP A 231 -17.67 -4.32 7.65
C ASP A 231 -16.46 -4.29 6.71
N VAL A 232 -16.29 -3.18 6.01
CA VAL A 232 -15.25 -3.04 4.99
C VAL A 232 -13.83 -3.22 5.54
N LEU A 233 -13.57 -2.83 6.80
CA LEU A 233 -12.25 -2.99 7.42
C LEU A 233 -11.94 -4.47 7.69
N LEU A 234 -12.87 -5.18 8.29
CA LEU A 234 -12.66 -6.57 8.70
C LEU A 234 -12.66 -7.50 7.49
N GLU A 235 -13.57 -7.30 6.53
CA GLU A 235 -13.62 -8.13 5.31
C GLU A 235 -12.36 -7.99 4.47
N ILE A 236 -11.80 -6.76 4.35
CA ILE A 236 -10.56 -6.55 3.61
C ILE A 236 -9.36 -7.10 4.39
N TYR A 237 -9.35 -6.99 5.73
CA TYR A 237 -8.32 -7.63 6.55
C TYR A 237 -8.31 -9.15 6.33
N ASP A 238 -9.49 -9.78 6.39
CA ASP A 238 -9.64 -11.23 6.22
C ASP A 238 -9.23 -11.70 4.83
N PHE A 239 -9.62 -10.95 3.78
CA PHE A 239 -9.17 -11.22 2.43
C PHE A 239 -7.65 -11.16 2.32
N LEU A 240 -7.02 -10.10 2.80
CA LEU A 240 -5.56 -9.95 2.72
C LEU A 240 -4.83 -11.00 3.55
N GLU A 241 -5.34 -11.36 4.73
CA GLU A 241 -4.78 -12.45 5.54
C GLU A 241 -4.81 -13.78 4.78
N ALA A 242 -5.95 -14.14 4.18
CA ALA A 242 -6.09 -15.34 3.37
C ALA A 242 -5.17 -15.33 2.14
N ARG A 243 -4.95 -14.15 1.51
CA ARG A 243 -4.01 -14.02 0.39
C ARG A 243 -2.55 -14.17 0.82
N ILE A 244 -2.18 -13.64 1.99
CA ILE A 244 -0.86 -13.87 2.60
C ILE A 244 -0.65 -15.37 2.84
N GLU A 245 -1.62 -16.05 3.45
CA GLU A 245 -1.52 -17.47 3.73
C GLU A 245 -1.39 -18.32 2.46
N ALA A 246 -2.16 -17.99 1.42
CA ALA A 246 -2.07 -18.64 0.12
C ALA A 246 -0.68 -18.45 -0.53
N ALA A 247 -0.12 -17.23 -0.46
CA ALA A 247 1.20 -16.93 -1.00
C ALA A 247 2.31 -17.68 -0.24
N VAL A 248 2.22 -17.75 1.10
CA VAL A 248 3.16 -18.50 1.94
C VAL A 248 3.06 -19.99 1.64
N ALA A 249 1.85 -20.55 1.54
CA ALA A 249 1.63 -21.95 1.18
C ALA A 249 2.18 -22.31 -0.21
N ALA A 250 2.19 -21.36 -1.15
CA ALA A 250 2.80 -21.52 -2.46
C ALA A 250 4.34 -21.39 -2.46
N GLY A 251 4.95 -21.04 -1.32
CA GLY A 251 6.41 -20.93 -1.16
C GLY A 251 6.98 -19.51 -1.27
N LEU A 252 6.15 -18.47 -1.29
CA LEU A 252 6.61 -17.08 -1.21
C LEU A 252 6.74 -16.68 0.27
N PRO A 253 7.96 -16.37 0.78
CA PRO A 253 8.15 -16.04 2.18
C PRO A 253 7.32 -14.83 2.61
N ARG A 254 6.79 -14.87 3.85
CA ARG A 254 5.98 -13.78 4.42
C ARG A 254 6.72 -12.44 4.41
N GLU A 255 8.02 -12.45 4.59
CA GLU A 255 8.91 -11.28 4.62
C GLU A 255 8.98 -10.56 3.26
N ARG A 256 8.50 -11.19 2.20
CA ARG A 256 8.42 -10.62 0.85
C ARG A 256 7.03 -10.10 0.49
N LEU A 257 6.07 -10.19 1.40
CA LEU A 257 4.71 -9.76 1.15
C LEU A 257 4.46 -8.35 1.65
N ILE A 258 3.68 -7.61 0.89
CA ILE A 258 3.20 -6.26 1.18
C ILE A 258 1.69 -6.29 0.95
N VAL A 259 0.90 -5.56 1.74
CA VAL A 259 -0.54 -5.49 1.56
C VAL A 259 -1.01 -4.09 1.20
N ASP A 260 -2.03 -3.99 0.34
CA ASP A 260 -2.73 -2.75 0.02
C ASP A 260 -4.25 -2.95 0.21
N PRO A 261 -4.93 -2.19 1.06
CA PRO A 261 -6.39 -2.28 1.24
C PRO A 261 -7.19 -1.84 0.00
N GLY A 262 -6.54 -1.30 -1.03
CA GLY A 262 -7.13 -1.01 -2.33
C GLY A 262 -8.15 0.13 -2.29
N ILE A 263 -7.75 1.31 -1.80
CA ILE A 263 -8.59 2.52 -1.82
C ILE A 263 -9.11 2.78 -3.24
N GLY A 264 -10.43 2.92 -3.42
CA GLY A 264 -11.05 3.23 -4.70
C GLY A 264 -11.33 2.02 -5.62
N PHE A 265 -10.98 0.80 -5.22
CA PHE A 265 -11.21 -0.42 -5.99
C PHE A 265 -12.41 -1.19 -5.44
N GLY A 266 -13.59 -1.03 -6.07
CA GLY A 266 -14.83 -1.65 -5.60
C GLY A 266 -15.28 -1.13 -4.23
N LYS A 267 -15.35 0.18 -4.05
CA LYS A 267 -15.63 0.82 -2.75
C LYS A 267 -16.41 2.12 -2.93
N THR A 268 -17.44 2.33 -2.11
CA THR A 268 -18.18 3.61 -2.03
C THR A 268 -17.30 4.70 -1.39
N LEU A 269 -17.81 5.93 -1.30
CA LEU A 269 -17.13 7.01 -0.55
C LEU A 269 -16.94 6.62 0.92
N GLU A 270 -18.02 6.14 1.54
CA GLU A 270 -18.05 5.75 2.96
C GLU A 270 -17.04 4.62 3.24
N HIS A 271 -16.98 3.60 2.36
CA HIS A 271 -16.00 2.52 2.46
C HIS A 271 -14.56 3.04 2.37
N ASN A 272 -14.28 3.98 1.45
CA ASN A 272 -12.96 4.58 1.33
C ASN A 272 -12.58 5.40 2.56
N LEU A 273 -13.51 6.18 3.13
CA LEU A 273 -13.26 6.96 4.33
C LEU A 273 -13.05 6.07 5.55
N ALA A 274 -13.85 5.00 5.71
CA ALA A 274 -13.66 4.02 6.78
C ALA A 274 -12.29 3.33 6.70
N LEU A 275 -11.85 2.95 5.48
CA LEU A 275 -10.52 2.39 5.27
C LEU A 275 -9.42 3.39 5.57
N MET A 276 -9.54 4.65 5.12
CA MET A 276 -8.55 5.69 5.41
C MET A 276 -8.46 5.99 6.90
N GLU A 277 -9.55 5.91 7.64
CA GLU A 277 -9.59 6.08 9.10
C GLU A 277 -9.00 4.87 9.83
N GLY A 278 -9.20 3.66 9.30
CA GLY A 278 -8.82 2.39 9.92
C GLY A 278 -7.51 1.77 9.45
N LEU A 279 -6.64 2.47 8.72
CA LEU A 279 -5.42 1.89 8.11
C LEU A 279 -4.50 1.19 9.12
N SER A 280 -4.44 1.66 10.36
CA SER A 280 -3.61 1.06 11.40
C SER A 280 -4.01 -0.39 11.75
N LEU A 281 -5.24 -0.82 11.44
CA LEU A 281 -5.68 -2.22 11.62
C LEU A 281 -4.78 -3.20 10.85
N PHE A 282 -4.37 -2.84 9.62
CA PHE A 282 -3.62 -3.74 8.75
C PHE A 282 -2.21 -4.07 9.24
N HIS A 283 -1.69 -3.34 10.24
CA HIS A 283 -0.43 -3.73 10.89
C HIS A 283 -0.52 -5.07 11.62
N GLY A 284 -1.73 -5.50 12.02
CA GLY A 284 -1.98 -6.83 12.58
C GLY A 284 -1.66 -7.98 11.62
N LEU A 285 -1.59 -7.73 10.31
CA LEU A 285 -1.15 -8.70 9.30
C LEU A 285 0.36 -9.00 9.37
N GLY A 286 1.17 -8.16 10.04
CA GLY A 286 2.59 -8.39 10.27
C GLY A 286 3.50 -8.17 9.05
N VAL A 287 2.98 -7.57 7.99
CA VAL A 287 3.70 -7.22 6.74
C VAL A 287 3.63 -5.71 6.49
N PRO A 288 4.49 -5.13 5.62
CA PRO A 288 4.37 -3.73 5.23
C PRO A 288 3.01 -3.41 4.60
N VAL A 289 2.51 -2.19 4.86
CA VAL A 289 1.26 -1.68 4.29
C VAL A 289 1.59 -0.64 3.23
N LEU A 290 1.00 -0.79 2.04
CA LEU A 290 1.02 0.17 0.95
C LEU A 290 -0.36 0.81 0.80
N VAL A 291 -0.41 2.11 0.50
CA VAL A 291 -1.66 2.83 0.22
C VAL A 291 -1.53 3.69 -1.03
N GLY A 292 -2.38 3.42 -2.02
CA GLY A 292 -2.52 4.22 -3.22
C GLY A 292 -3.81 5.04 -3.21
N ALA A 293 -3.79 6.24 -2.62
CA ALA A 293 -4.96 7.14 -2.53
C ALA A 293 -4.93 8.32 -3.52
N SER A 294 -3.81 8.50 -4.23
CA SER A 294 -3.53 9.67 -5.06
C SER A 294 -4.51 9.85 -6.23
N ARG A 295 -5.08 11.05 -6.34
CA ARG A 295 -6.01 11.50 -7.40
C ARG A 295 -7.31 10.70 -7.52
N LYS A 296 -7.62 9.81 -6.56
CA LYS A 296 -8.81 8.96 -6.59
C LYS A 296 -10.12 9.73 -6.39
N SER A 297 -11.23 9.13 -6.84
CA SER A 297 -12.56 9.76 -6.89
C SER A 297 -13.10 10.18 -5.52
N PHE A 298 -12.72 9.49 -4.43
CA PHE A 298 -13.15 9.89 -3.09
C PHE A 298 -12.68 11.29 -2.72
N ILE A 299 -11.47 11.71 -3.19
CA ILE A 299 -10.96 13.07 -3.00
C ILE A 299 -11.90 14.08 -3.67
N ALA A 300 -12.30 13.81 -4.92
CA ALA A 300 -13.24 14.66 -5.63
C ALA A 300 -14.58 14.79 -4.89
N ARG A 301 -15.10 13.67 -4.37
CA ARG A 301 -16.37 13.68 -3.63
C ARG A 301 -16.30 14.47 -2.32
N VAL A 302 -15.16 14.44 -1.64
CA VAL A 302 -14.93 15.19 -0.39
C VAL A 302 -14.68 16.66 -0.65
N THR A 303 -13.92 17.00 -1.70
CA THR A 303 -13.43 18.38 -1.93
C THR A 303 -14.23 19.16 -2.97
N GLY A 304 -15.06 18.48 -3.78
CA GLY A 304 -15.71 19.07 -4.96
C GLY A 304 -14.79 19.23 -6.17
N GLU A 305 -13.51 18.82 -6.11
CA GLU A 305 -12.56 19.00 -7.22
C GLU A 305 -12.73 17.90 -8.29
N ALA A 306 -13.36 18.25 -9.39
CA ALA A 306 -13.62 17.32 -10.49
C ALA A 306 -12.36 17.02 -11.32
N ASP A 307 -11.48 18.02 -11.52
CA ASP A 307 -10.25 17.84 -12.29
C ASP A 307 -9.25 16.95 -11.56
N VAL A 308 -8.91 15.82 -12.17
CA VAL A 308 -7.97 14.83 -11.62
C VAL A 308 -6.59 15.44 -11.36
N LYS A 309 -6.10 16.35 -12.22
CA LYS A 309 -4.80 16.99 -12.08
C LYS A 309 -4.75 17.97 -10.91
N ARG A 310 -5.89 18.55 -10.52
CA ARG A 310 -6.01 19.49 -9.40
C ARG A 310 -6.23 18.82 -8.05
N ARG A 311 -6.37 17.50 -7.99
CA ARG A 311 -6.51 16.72 -6.73
C ARG A 311 -5.19 16.50 -5.98
N ASP A 312 -4.10 17.13 -6.36
CA ASP A 312 -2.79 16.88 -5.73
C ASP A 312 -2.75 17.31 -4.26
N PHE A 313 -3.38 18.43 -3.88
CA PHE A 313 -3.49 18.82 -2.47
C PHE A 313 -4.24 17.78 -1.61
N GLY A 314 -5.36 17.27 -2.11
CA GLY A 314 -6.09 16.18 -1.44
C GLY A 314 -5.30 14.88 -1.42
N SER A 315 -4.50 14.60 -2.45
CA SER A 315 -3.62 13.42 -2.52
C SER A 315 -2.52 13.49 -1.47
N VAL A 316 -1.91 14.67 -1.27
CA VAL A 316 -0.90 14.91 -0.21
C VAL A 316 -1.53 14.75 1.17
N ALA A 317 -2.73 15.30 1.40
CA ALA A 317 -3.45 15.13 2.66
C ALA A 317 -3.73 13.65 2.97
N ALA A 318 -4.19 12.87 1.97
CA ALA A 318 -4.42 11.44 2.11
C ALA A 318 -3.12 10.66 2.39
N ALA A 319 -1.99 11.04 1.75
CA ALA A 319 -0.68 10.43 2.00
C ALA A 319 -0.20 10.72 3.43
N ILE A 320 -0.39 11.93 3.94
CA ILE A 320 -0.08 12.31 5.33
C ILE A 320 -0.97 11.53 6.30
N ALA A 321 -2.28 11.41 6.04
CA ALA A 321 -3.20 10.64 6.87
C ALA A 321 -2.80 9.15 6.95
N ALA A 322 -2.34 8.57 5.84
CA ALA A 322 -1.80 7.20 5.81
C ALA A 322 -0.49 7.10 6.61
N ALA A 323 0.46 8.02 6.40
CA ALA A 323 1.72 8.06 7.12
C ALA A 323 1.52 8.26 8.63
N ALA A 324 0.52 9.05 9.05
CA ALA A 324 0.17 9.26 10.45
C ALA A 324 -0.24 7.96 11.14
N GLN A 325 -0.81 7.01 10.41
CA GLN A 325 -1.17 5.69 10.90
C GLN A 325 -0.07 4.63 10.71
N GLY A 326 1.14 5.02 10.34
CA GLY A 326 2.30 4.12 10.27
C GLY A 326 2.43 3.36 8.95
N VAL A 327 1.71 3.72 7.90
CA VAL A 327 1.82 3.11 6.56
C VAL A 327 3.25 3.26 6.02
N GLN A 328 3.82 2.16 5.49
CA GLN A 328 5.20 2.11 5.04
C GLN A 328 5.40 2.64 3.62
N ILE A 329 4.41 2.51 2.74
CA ILE A 329 4.55 2.93 1.34
C ILE A 329 3.32 3.73 0.92
N VAL A 330 3.52 4.91 0.34
CA VAL A 330 2.44 5.68 -0.31
C VAL A 330 2.70 5.75 -1.81
N ARG A 331 1.73 5.26 -2.60
CA ARG A 331 1.79 5.24 -4.07
C ARG A 331 1.14 6.51 -4.63
N VAL A 332 1.92 7.35 -5.33
CA VAL A 332 1.50 8.72 -5.67
C VAL A 332 1.89 9.13 -7.09
N HIS A 333 1.15 10.09 -7.67
CA HIS A 333 1.47 10.70 -8.96
C HIS A 333 2.40 11.92 -8.83
N ASN A 334 2.22 12.75 -7.80
CA ASN A 334 3.03 13.94 -7.57
C ASN A 334 4.01 13.69 -6.41
N VAL A 335 5.21 13.24 -6.77
CA VAL A 335 6.27 12.88 -5.81
C VAL A 335 6.75 14.11 -5.04
N ALA A 336 7.05 15.21 -5.75
CA ALA A 336 7.59 16.42 -5.14
C ALA A 336 6.67 17.00 -4.07
N ALA A 337 5.37 17.17 -4.39
CA ALA A 337 4.40 17.69 -3.44
C ALA A 337 4.20 16.74 -2.24
N THR A 338 4.17 15.43 -2.48
CA THR A 338 4.02 14.43 -1.41
C THR A 338 5.24 14.43 -0.49
N ARG A 339 6.45 14.48 -1.05
CA ARG A 339 7.69 14.58 -0.25
C ARG A 339 7.71 15.82 0.62
N GLN A 340 7.35 16.98 0.04
CA GLN A 340 7.27 18.23 0.79
C GLN A 340 6.27 18.13 1.96
N GLY A 341 5.07 17.61 1.69
CA GLY A 341 4.03 17.45 2.70
C GLY A 341 4.45 16.49 3.83
N LEU A 342 5.01 15.34 3.49
CA LEU A 342 5.50 14.36 4.46
C LEU A 342 6.65 14.90 5.31
N ARG A 343 7.60 15.63 4.73
CA ARG A 343 8.72 16.24 5.47
C ARG A 343 8.25 17.28 6.49
N VAL A 344 7.36 18.18 6.06
CA VAL A 344 6.79 19.19 6.97
C VAL A 344 6.01 18.52 8.10
N TRP A 345 5.18 17.54 7.78
CA TRP A 345 4.43 16.79 8.77
C TRP A 345 5.35 16.05 9.74
N GLN A 346 6.37 15.33 9.26
CA GLN A 346 7.33 14.60 10.11
C GLN A 346 8.08 15.54 11.04
N ALA A 347 8.57 16.69 10.55
CA ALA A 347 9.25 17.70 11.36
C ALA A 347 8.33 18.26 12.46
N ALA A 348 7.07 18.58 12.09
CA ALA A 348 6.08 19.07 13.06
C ALA A 348 5.75 18.05 14.16
N MET A 349 5.65 16.74 13.79
CA MET A 349 5.32 15.68 14.75
C MET A 349 6.52 15.25 15.61
N SER A 350 7.75 15.42 15.14
CA SER A 350 8.97 15.02 15.90
C SER A 350 9.64 16.18 16.63
N GLY A 351 9.29 17.42 16.30
CA GLY A 351 10.01 18.61 16.80
C GLY A 351 11.44 18.73 16.26
N GLN A 352 11.81 17.97 15.21
CA GLN A 352 13.16 17.91 14.64
C GLN A 352 13.10 17.99 13.12
N SER A 353 13.96 18.82 12.49
CA SER A 353 14.20 18.75 11.06
C SER A 353 15.14 17.57 10.78
N ARG A 354 14.73 16.62 9.95
CA ARG A 354 15.65 15.65 9.35
C ARG A 354 16.21 16.28 8.06
N GLU A 355 17.52 16.53 8.03
CA GLU A 355 18.24 16.97 6.83
C GLU A 355 18.22 15.89 5.73
#